data_5be13eebd16bafc45fc9af6c477161d0
#
_entry.id   5be13eebd16bafc45fc9af6c477161d0
#
_cell.length_a   1.000
_cell.length_b   1.000
_cell.length_c   1.000
_cell.angle_alpha   90.00
_cell.angle_beta   90.00
_cell.angle_gamma   90.00
#
_symmetry.space_group_name_H-M   'P 1'
#
loop_
_entity.id
_entity.type
_entity.pdbx_description
1 polymer ?
#
loop_
_entity_poly.entity_id
_entity_poly.type
_entity_poly.pdbx_seq_one_letter_code
_entity_poly.pdbx_strand_id
1 'polypeptide(L)'
;MQPRLPLPDAADEAVAAPDPSSADDAAAQDHVFSSAAELFRLLSTPIRLKIISALCQTEKNVTQLLHEIDTTQPNMSQHLSTLYRAGVLGRRRDATQIYYRIGNERAASLCRAVCTQIALEMNPQEDVPSTERLTPQAGSR
;
A
#
# COMPACT_ATOMS: atom_id res chain seq x y z
N MET A 1 19.35 10.57 68.23
CA MET A 1 20.25 9.77 67.41
C MET A 1 19.39 8.92 66.46
N GLN A 2 19.20 9.38 65.25
CA GLN A 2 18.41 8.62 64.25
C GLN A 2 19.37 7.79 63.43
N PRO A 3 19.09 6.50 63.20
CA PRO A 3 19.90 5.69 62.35
C PRO A 3 19.70 6.18 60.85
N ARG A 4 20.80 6.55 60.23
CA ARG A 4 20.83 6.80 58.79
C ARG A 4 20.47 5.50 58.08
N LEU A 5 19.35 5.54 57.34
CA LEU A 5 19.07 4.54 56.34
C LEU A 5 20.17 4.59 55.26
N PRO A 6 20.74 3.47 54.85
CA PRO A 6 21.65 3.46 53.73
C PRO A 6 20.88 3.90 52.49
N LEU A 7 21.43 4.90 51.80
CA LEU A 7 20.99 5.22 50.45
C LEU A 7 21.09 3.96 49.61
N PRO A 8 20.08 3.66 48.74
CA PRO A 8 20.25 2.60 47.79
C PRO A 8 21.47 2.96 46.95
N ASP A 9 22.42 2.06 46.96
CA ASP A 9 23.52 2.08 46.02
C ASP A 9 22.90 2.28 44.65
N ALA A 10 23.27 3.36 43.96
CA ALA A 10 22.91 3.53 42.59
C ALA A 10 23.59 2.35 41.88
N ALA A 11 22.83 1.27 41.70
CA ALA A 11 23.24 0.17 40.87
C ALA A 11 23.64 0.81 39.54
N ASP A 12 24.90 0.69 39.25
CA ASP A 12 25.46 0.96 37.95
C ASP A 12 24.56 0.22 36.93
N GLU A 13 23.56 0.93 36.41
CA GLU A 13 22.87 0.49 35.25
C GLU A 13 23.92 0.55 34.13
N ALA A 14 24.68 -0.52 34.04
CA ALA A 14 25.51 -0.74 32.91
C ALA A 14 24.54 -0.69 31.71
N VAL A 15 24.53 0.43 31.01
CA VAL A 15 23.96 0.54 29.69
C VAL A 15 24.69 -0.50 28.86
N ALA A 16 24.06 -1.66 28.73
CA ALA A 16 24.58 -2.73 27.89
C ALA A 16 24.85 -2.13 26.52
N ALA A 17 26.09 -2.24 26.05
CA ALA A 17 26.42 -1.85 24.69
C ALA A 17 25.41 -2.53 23.76
N PRO A 18 24.82 -1.81 22.79
CA PRO A 18 23.83 -2.41 21.91
C PRO A 18 24.46 -3.63 21.23
N ASP A 19 23.75 -4.76 21.31
CA ASP A 19 24.14 -5.97 20.62
C ASP A 19 24.29 -5.65 19.12
N PRO A 20 25.40 -6.02 18.45
CA PRO A 20 25.58 -5.77 17.02
C PRO A 20 24.42 -6.31 16.17
N SER A 21 23.73 -7.37 16.60
CA SER A 21 22.52 -7.85 15.93
C SER A 21 21.37 -6.86 16.01
N SER A 22 21.24 -6.09 17.09
CA SER A 22 20.19 -5.10 17.24
C SER A 22 20.40 -3.85 16.37
N ALA A 23 21.65 -3.53 16.03
CA ALA A 23 21.95 -2.44 15.10
C ALA A 23 21.58 -2.82 13.65
N ASP A 24 21.83 -4.05 13.26
CA ASP A 24 21.44 -4.57 11.95
C ASP A 24 19.92 -4.65 11.82
N ASP A 25 19.22 -5.06 12.86
CA ASP A 25 17.75 -5.10 12.92
C ASP A 25 17.16 -3.69 12.83
N ALA A 26 17.72 -2.71 13.51
CA ALA A 26 17.29 -1.33 13.45
C ALA A 26 17.50 -0.74 12.05
N ALA A 27 18.65 -0.98 11.42
CA ALA A 27 18.92 -0.54 10.07
C ALA A 27 17.98 -1.21 9.05
N ALA A 28 17.65 -2.48 9.23
CA ALA A 28 16.71 -3.19 8.40
C ALA A 28 15.29 -2.62 8.54
N GLN A 29 14.87 -2.25 9.76
CA GLN A 29 13.58 -1.60 10.00
C GLN A 29 13.52 -0.22 9.36
N ASP A 30 14.57 0.60 9.49
CA ASP A 30 14.65 1.91 8.83
C ASP A 30 14.54 1.80 7.31
N HIS A 31 15.15 0.77 6.73
CA HIS A 31 15.05 0.49 5.30
C HIS A 31 13.62 0.13 4.88
N VAL A 32 12.90 -0.65 5.69
CA VAL A 32 11.48 -0.97 5.45
C VAL A 32 10.64 0.30 5.43
N PHE A 33 10.78 1.17 6.43
CA PHE A 33 10.02 2.42 6.48
C PHE A 33 10.36 3.37 5.34
N SER A 34 11.62 3.48 4.97
CA SER A 34 12.05 4.29 3.83
C SER A 34 11.46 3.78 2.52
N SER A 35 11.48 2.48 2.30
CA SER A 35 10.90 1.85 1.12
C SER A 35 9.39 2.00 1.06
N ALA A 36 8.71 1.89 2.20
CA ALA A 36 7.27 2.12 2.29
C ALA A 36 6.93 3.57 1.98
N ALA A 37 7.68 4.54 2.52
CA ALA A 37 7.49 5.96 2.26
C ALA A 37 7.67 6.31 0.78
N GLU A 38 8.65 5.70 0.11
CA GLU A 38 8.83 5.82 -1.34
C GLU A 38 7.59 5.34 -2.10
N LEU A 39 7.06 4.17 -1.73
CA LEU A 39 5.86 3.61 -2.35
C LEU A 39 4.65 4.52 -2.14
N PHE A 40 4.43 5.03 -0.93
CA PHE A 40 3.35 5.97 -0.66
C PHE A 40 3.48 7.26 -1.49
N ARG A 41 4.69 7.78 -1.65
CA ARG A 41 4.94 8.94 -2.50
C ARG A 41 4.57 8.68 -3.96
N LEU A 42 4.90 7.50 -4.48
CA LEU A 42 4.51 7.10 -5.83
C LEU A 42 2.99 7.00 -6.01
N LEU A 43 2.28 6.60 -4.97
CA LEU A 43 0.83 6.42 -4.99
C LEU A 43 0.04 7.68 -4.61
N SER A 44 0.70 8.79 -4.30
CA SER A 44 0.07 9.98 -3.70
C SER A 44 -0.73 10.86 -4.66
N THR A 45 -1.01 10.43 -5.87
CA THR A 45 -1.83 11.19 -6.83
C THR A 45 -3.05 10.38 -7.28
N PRO A 46 -4.25 11.01 -7.38
CA PRO A 46 -5.46 10.30 -7.80
C PRO A 46 -5.32 9.62 -9.16
N ILE A 47 -4.65 10.26 -10.12
CA ILE A 47 -4.45 9.69 -11.46
C ILE A 47 -3.65 8.39 -11.39
N ARG A 48 -2.58 8.33 -10.59
CA ARG A 48 -1.78 7.10 -10.45
C ARG A 48 -2.57 5.96 -9.80
N LEU A 49 -3.40 6.26 -8.80
CA LEU A 49 -4.29 5.28 -8.19
C LEU A 49 -5.31 4.74 -9.20
N LYS A 50 -5.89 5.61 -10.03
CA LYS A 50 -6.81 5.22 -11.11
C LYS A 50 -6.12 4.34 -12.15
N ILE A 51 -4.90 4.67 -12.56
CA ILE A 51 -4.09 3.86 -13.48
C ILE A 51 -3.88 2.45 -12.92
N ILE A 52 -3.41 2.35 -11.68
CA ILE A 52 -3.16 1.06 -11.04
C ILE A 52 -4.45 0.26 -10.94
N SER A 53 -5.55 0.88 -10.51
CA SER A 53 -6.85 0.23 -10.44
C SER A 53 -7.32 -0.31 -11.78
N ALA A 54 -7.19 0.47 -12.85
CA ALA A 54 -7.56 0.06 -14.21
C ALA A 54 -6.70 -1.12 -14.71
N LEU A 55 -5.41 -1.12 -14.39
CA LEU A 55 -4.47 -2.17 -14.81
C LEU A 55 -4.53 -3.43 -13.92
N CYS A 56 -5.16 -3.38 -12.76
CA CYS A 56 -5.36 -4.58 -11.93
C CYS A 56 -6.25 -5.63 -12.61
N GLN A 57 -7.09 -5.21 -13.54
CA GLN A 57 -8.02 -6.12 -14.24
C GLN A 57 -7.40 -6.71 -15.49
N THR A 58 -6.72 -5.88 -16.28
CA THR A 58 -6.08 -6.28 -17.53
C THR A 58 -5.06 -5.24 -17.96
N GLU A 59 -4.11 -5.65 -18.78
CA GLU A 59 -3.20 -4.71 -19.42
C GLU A 59 -3.93 -3.79 -20.39
N LYS A 60 -3.46 -2.54 -20.51
CA LYS A 60 -4.07 -1.50 -21.34
C LYS A 60 -3.01 -0.62 -21.98
N ASN A 61 -3.34 -0.10 -23.17
CA ASN A 61 -2.55 0.94 -23.81
C ASN A 61 -3.00 2.36 -23.36
N VAL A 62 -2.28 3.38 -23.80
CA VAL A 62 -2.58 4.79 -23.42
C VAL A 62 -3.98 5.20 -23.87
N THR A 63 -4.39 4.82 -25.06
CA THR A 63 -5.73 5.16 -25.58
C THR A 63 -6.83 4.58 -24.71
N GLN A 64 -6.71 3.31 -24.32
CA GLN A 64 -7.67 2.65 -23.43
C GLN A 64 -7.73 3.33 -22.05
N LEU A 65 -6.58 3.69 -21.48
CA LEU A 65 -6.52 4.40 -20.21
C LEU A 65 -7.16 5.78 -20.29
N LEU A 66 -6.97 6.52 -21.40
CA LEU A 66 -7.59 7.83 -21.61
C LEU A 66 -9.11 7.76 -21.77
N HIS A 67 -9.66 6.62 -22.19
CA HIS A 67 -11.11 6.41 -22.20
C HIS A 67 -11.72 6.25 -20.81
N GLU A 68 -10.95 5.72 -19.88
CA GLU A 68 -11.43 5.44 -18.50
C GLU A 68 -11.07 6.55 -17.51
N ILE A 69 -10.00 7.27 -17.76
CA ILE A 69 -9.43 8.25 -16.83
C ILE A 69 -9.39 9.63 -17.50
N ASP A 70 -10.12 10.58 -16.92
CA ASP A 70 -10.17 11.94 -17.42
C ASP A 70 -8.86 12.67 -17.10
N THR A 71 -8.02 12.79 -18.12
CA THR A 71 -6.75 13.50 -18.09
C THR A 71 -6.25 13.73 -19.51
N THR A 72 -5.23 14.56 -19.67
CA THR A 72 -4.59 14.79 -20.98
C THR A 72 -3.61 13.67 -21.31
N GLN A 73 -3.36 13.42 -22.59
CA GLN A 73 -2.37 12.44 -23.03
C GLN A 73 -0.97 12.71 -22.50
N PRO A 74 -0.43 13.95 -22.52
CA PRO A 74 0.87 14.23 -21.93
C PRO A 74 0.94 13.94 -20.44
N ASN A 75 -0.11 14.26 -19.69
CA ASN A 75 -0.18 13.98 -18.26
C ASN A 75 -0.24 12.47 -17.98
N MET A 76 -1.06 11.73 -18.74
CA MET A 76 -1.12 10.27 -18.67
C MET A 76 0.25 9.65 -18.92
N SER A 77 0.92 10.06 -20.00
CA SER A 77 2.24 9.54 -20.38
C SER A 77 3.29 9.83 -19.31
N GLN A 78 3.24 10.98 -18.65
CA GLN A 78 4.13 11.34 -17.57
C GLN A 78 3.92 10.45 -16.34
N HIS A 79 2.68 10.20 -15.96
CA HIS A 79 2.37 9.30 -14.84
C HIS A 79 2.77 7.85 -15.14
N LEU A 80 2.50 7.38 -16.34
CA LEU A 80 2.91 6.03 -16.77
C LEU A 80 4.43 5.86 -16.76
N SER A 81 5.17 6.85 -17.25
CA SER A 81 6.64 6.85 -17.21
C SER A 81 7.19 6.83 -15.79
N THR A 82 6.60 7.60 -14.88
CA THR A 82 7.00 7.64 -13.48
C THR A 82 6.79 6.29 -12.81
N LEU A 83 5.61 5.70 -12.98
CA LEU A 83 5.29 4.38 -12.41
C LEU A 83 6.12 3.26 -13.04
N TYR A 84 6.38 3.31 -14.33
CA TYR A 84 7.23 2.34 -15.02
C TYR A 84 8.68 2.40 -14.53
N ARG A 85 9.28 3.59 -14.45
CA ARG A 85 10.65 3.76 -13.97
C ARG A 85 10.83 3.32 -12.53
N ALA A 86 9.80 3.45 -11.71
CA ALA A 86 9.80 2.99 -10.33
C ALA A 86 9.54 1.47 -10.18
N GLY A 87 9.29 0.77 -11.28
CA GLY A 87 9.01 -0.67 -11.27
C GLY A 87 7.59 -1.04 -10.82
N VAL A 88 6.71 -0.07 -10.60
CA VAL A 88 5.30 -0.32 -10.26
C VAL A 88 4.55 -0.92 -11.44
N LEU A 89 4.85 -0.45 -12.65
CA LEU A 89 4.29 -0.97 -13.88
C LEU A 89 5.36 -1.69 -14.72
N GLY A 90 4.94 -2.73 -15.40
CA GLY A 90 5.62 -3.30 -16.55
C GLY A 90 4.99 -2.80 -17.85
N ARG A 91 5.67 -3.00 -18.96
CA ARG A 91 5.14 -2.71 -20.29
C ARG A 91 5.66 -3.70 -21.32
N ARG A 92 4.88 -3.89 -22.36
CA ARG A 92 5.27 -4.65 -23.56
C ARG A 92 4.90 -3.89 -24.80
N ARG A 93 5.63 -4.13 -25.87
CA ARG A 93 5.33 -3.58 -27.18
C ARG A 93 4.61 -4.63 -28.03
N ASP A 94 3.53 -4.22 -28.67
CA ASP A 94 2.82 -5.01 -29.66
C ASP A 94 2.58 -4.14 -30.90
N ALA A 95 3.32 -4.41 -31.98
CA ALA A 95 3.39 -3.58 -33.18
C ALA A 95 3.74 -2.12 -32.83
N THR A 96 2.83 -1.18 -33.05
CA THR A 96 2.99 0.25 -32.75
C THR A 96 2.44 0.66 -31.37
N GLN A 97 1.81 -0.27 -30.66
CA GLN A 97 1.16 -0.02 -29.38
C GLN A 97 2.06 -0.46 -28.22
N ILE A 98 2.01 0.30 -27.12
CA ILE A 98 2.63 -0.08 -25.85
C ILE A 98 1.53 -0.37 -24.86
N TYR A 99 1.53 -1.59 -24.31
CA TYR A 99 0.61 -2.03 -23.28
C TYR A 99 1.29 -2.02 -21.93
N TYR A 100 0.63 -1.40 -20.94
CA TYR A 100 1.08 -1.37 -19.56
C TYR A 100 0.36 -2.42 -18.73
N ARG A 101 1.05 -2.96 -17.74
CA ARG A 101 0.53 -3.94 -16.79
C ARG A 101 1.09 -3.67 -15.40
N ILE A 102 0.50 -4.29 -14.39
CA ILE A 102 1.07 -4.28 -13.04
C ILE A 102 2.40 -5.03 -13.06
N GLY A 103 3.46 -4.37 -12.61
CA GLY A 103 4.80 -4.94 -12.46
C GLY A 103 5.14 -5.27 -11.00
N ASN A 104 4.50 -4.58 -10.05
CA ASN A 104 4.70 -4.78 -8.63
C ASN A 104 3.35 -5.03 -7.94
N GLU A 105 3.08 -6.28 -7.62
CA GLU A 105 1.82 -6.68 -6.98
C GLU A 105 1.63 -6.04 -5.60
N ARG A 106 2.70 -5.70 -4.91
CA ARG A 106 2.66 -5.03 -3.60
C ARG A 106 2.00 -3.65 -3.71
N ALA A 107 2.36 -2.87 -4.74
CA ALA A 107 1.75 -1.58 -5.01
C ALA A 107 0.26 -1.70 -5.35
N ALA A 108 -0.10 -2.69 -6.15
CA ALA A 108 -1.48 -2.97 -6.54
C ALA A 108 -2.33 -3.40 -5.33
N SER A 109 -1.82 -4.27 -4.49
CA SER A 109 -2.50 -4.73 -3.27
C SER A 109 -2.73 -3.59 -2.28
N LEU A 110 -1.74 -2.73 -2.07
CA LEU A 110 -1.89 -1.57 -1.19
C LEU A 110 -2.93 -0.59 -1.72
N CYS A 111 -2.87 -0.26 -3.01
CA CYS A 111 -3.86 0.60 -3.66
C CYS A 111 -5.28 0.05 -3.50
N ARG A 112 -5.48 -1.23 -3.78
CA ARG A 112 -6.76 -1.91 -3.66
C ARG A 112 -7.29 -1.89 -2.23
N ALA A 113 -6.45 -2.23 -1.25
CA ALA A 113 -6.83 -2.27 0.15
C ALA A 113 -7.31 -0.90 0.65
N VAL A 114 -6.55 0.16 0.39
CA VAL A 114 -6.90 1.52 0.83
C VAL A 114 -8.14 2.04 0.10
N CYS A 115 -8.22 1.89 -1.22
CA CYS A 115 -9.37 2.37 -1.99
C CYS A 115 -10.65 1.63 -1.61
N THR A 116 -10.58 0.33 -1.37
CA THR A 116 -11.74 -0.47 -0.91
C THR A 116 -12.19 -0.02 0.48
N GLN A 117 -11.26 0.18 1.40
CA GLN A 117 -11.59 0.64 2.76
C GLN A 117 -12.31 2.00 2.73
N ILE A 118 -11.78 2.95 1.97
CA ILE A 118 -12.40 4.27 1.84
C ILE A 118 -13.79 4.18 1.19
N ALA A 119 -13.94 3.36 0.15
CA ALA A 119 -15.23 3.16 -0.51
C ALA A 119 -16.29 2.59 0.44
N LEU A 120 -15.93 1.63 1.29
CA LEU A 120 -16.80 1.06 2.32
C LEU A 120 -17.21 2.10 3.37
N GLU A 121 -16.29 2.97 3.78
CA GLU A 121 -16.58 4.06 4.72
C GLU A 121 -17.54 5.11 4.13
N MET A 122 -17.44 5.37 2.83
CA MET A 122 -18.30 6.31 2.12
C MET A 122 -19.71 5.75 1.85
N ASN A 123 -19.84 4.43 1.70
CA ASN A 123 -21.11 3.73 1.43
C ASN A 123 -21.35 2.60 2.45
N PRO A 124 -21.64 2.93 3.71
CA PRO A 124 -21.79 1.91 4.76
C PRO A 124 -23.00 0.99 4.58
N GLN A 125 -23.86 1.24 3.59
CA GLN A 125 -25.08 0.44 3.36
C GLN A 125 -24.91 -0.71 2.35
N GLU A 126 -23.78 -0.83 1.68
CA GLU A 126 -23.52 -1.95 0.77
C GLU A 126 -22.94 -3.19 1.46
N ASP A 127 -22.58 -3.07 2.73
CA ASP A 127 -22.10 -4.19 3.56
C ASP A 127 -23.21 -4.73 4.47
N VAL A 128 -24.25 -5.28 3.88
CA VAL A 128 -24.97 -6.34 4.58
C VAL A 128 -24.22 -7.64 4.31
N PRO A 129 -23.44 -8.14 5.27
CA PRO A 129 -22.73 -9.39 5.07
C PRO A 129 -23.73 -10.47 4.71
N SER A 130 -23.40 -11.22 3.68
CA SER A 130 -24.18 -12.36 3.16
C SER A 130 -24.47 -13.46 4.20
N THR A 131 -24.06 -13.26 5.43
CA THR A 131 -24.25 -14.16 6.57
C THR A 131 -25.69 -14.21 7.06
N GLU A 132 -26.51 -13.20 6.74
CA GLU A 132 -27.92 -13.20 7.14
C GLU A 132 -28.80 -14.05 6.21
N ARG A 133 -28.24 -14.54 5.10
CA ARG A 133 -28.96 -15.47 4.20
C ARG A 133 -28.91 -16.93 4.64
N LEU A 134 -28.26 -17.21 5.77
CA LEU A 134 -28.11 -18.58 6.32
C LEU A 134 -28.96 -18.82 7.56
N THR A 135 -30.01 -18.04 7.80
CA THR A 135 -31.05 -18.50 8.71
C THR A 135 -31.88 -19.55 7.97
N PRO A 136 -31.78 -20.83 8.39
CA PRO A 136 -32.72 -21.82 7.88
C PRO A 136 -34.11 -21.34 8.32
N GLN A 137 -34.96 -21.08 7.35
CA GLN A 137 -36.37 -20.95 7.64
C GLN A 137 -36.83 -22.24 8.32
N ALA A 138 -37.03 -22.18 9.61
CA ALA A 138 -37.72 -23.25 10.31
C ALA A 138 -39.05 -23.46 9.62
N GLY A 139 -39.17 -24.60 8.97
CA GLY A 139 -40.40 -24.94 8.26
C GLY A 139 -41.59 -24.83 9.20
N SER A 140 -42.44 -23.91 8.92
CA SER A 140 -43.74 -23.86 9.49
C SER A 140 -44.53 -25.06 8.92
N ARG A 141 -44.92 -25.95 9.78
CA ARG A 141 -45.94 -26.94 9.44
C ARG A 141 -47.28 -26.28 9.25
#